data_0f6fe4861bca13cdfd0c2cd31fb3fd48
#
_entry.id   0f6fe4861bca13cdfd0c2cd31fb3fd48
#
_cell.length_a   1.000
_cell.length_b   1.000
_cell.length_c   1.000
_cell.angle_alpha   90.00
_cell.angle_beta   90.00
_cell.angle_gamma   90.00
#
_symmetry.space_group_name_H-M   'P 1'
#
loop_
_entity.id
_entity.type
_entity.pdbx_description
1 polymer ?
#
loop_
_entity_poly.entity_id
_entity_poly.type
_entity_poly.pdbx_seq_one_letter_code
_entity_poly.pdbx_strand_id
1 'polypeptide(L)'
;MVTRRRLVVLFGGRSAEHDVSCVSARHVLAAADADTYEVVPVGIARDGRWMLAESSAAALADGSLGDRLNPNGPAWDPLPRLAEMSAAGPVAVFPLVHGPLGEDGTLQGLLEMADVPYVGSGVLGSALAMDKLAAKEIAAHHGLPQARYRGFHADQLVGGGSEDHRAILESLLSELGPRVFVKPANLGSSVGVAPADDVTSLDAALAGAASYDEWVVVEEA
;
A
#
# COMPACT_ATOMS: atom_id res chain seq x y z
N MET A 1 -32.41 19.78 10.82
CA MET A 1 -31.26 19.03 11.26
C MET A 1 -30.34 18.87 10.06
N VAL A 2 -29.07 19.25 10.15
CA VAL A 2 -28.10 18.97 9.09
C VAL A 2 -27.84 17.46 9.11
N THR A 3 -28.13 16.77 8.01
CA THR A 3 -27.85 15.34 7.90
C THR A 3 -26.34 15.14 7.88
N ARG A 4 -25.80 14.48 8.90
CA ARG A 4 -24.37 14.14 8.93
C ARG A 4 -24.01 13.27 7.72
N ARG A 5 -22.81 13.47 7.19
CA ARG A 5 -22.26 12.66 6.10
C ARG A 5 -21.68 11.37 6.67
N ARG A 6 -21.94 10.24 6.04
CA ARG A 6 -21.29 8.98 6.45
C ARG A 6 -19.85 8.94 5.96
N LEU A 7 -18.93 8.68 6.87
CA LEU A 7 -17.50 8.49 6.58
C LEU A 7 -17.13 7.05 6.92
N VAL A 8 -17.01 6.22 5.90
CA VAL A 8 -16.54 4.84 6.06
C VAL A 8 -15.02 4.86 6.12
N VAL A 9 -14.45 4.53 7.26
CA VAL A 9 -13.00 4.44 7.45
C VAL A 9 -12.57 2.98 7.29
N LEU A 10 -11.84 2.69 6.20
CA LEU A 10 -11.33 1.34 5.91
C LEU A 10 -9.92 1.19 6.44
N PHE A 11 -9.65 0.11 7.18
CA PHE A 11 -8.35 -0.12 7.79
C PHE A 11 -8.02 -1.60 7.95
N GLY A 12 -6.74 -1.90 8.29
CA GLY A 12 -6.22 -3.25 8.36
C GLY A 12 -5.65 -3.71 7.02
N GLY A 13 -6.16 -4.78 6.46
CA GLY A 13 -5.71 -5.32 5.16
C GLY A 13 -4.79 -6.53 5.30
N ARG A 14 -4.42 -7.12 4.15
CA ARG A 14 -3.63 -8.36 4.08
C ARG A 14 -2.13 -8.13 4.11
N SER A 15 -1.69 -6.88 3.91
CA SER A 15 -0.27 -6.53 3.82
C SER A 15 0.46 -6.66 5.17
N ALA A 16 1.78 -6.61 5.12
CA ALA A 16 2.63 -6.54 6.31
C ALA A 16 2.35 -5.29 7.17
N GLU A 17 1.73 -4.26 6.56
CA GLU A 17 1.44 -2.97 7.19
C GLU A 17 0.08 -2.93 7.91
N HIS A 18 -0.58 -4.08 8.10
CA HIS A 18 -1.88 -4.20 8.76
C HIS A 18 -1.98 -3.45 10.09
N ASP A 19 -0.99 -3.64 10.97
CA ASP A 19 -1.01 -3.01 12.29
C ASP A 19 -0.78 -1.49 12.20
N VAL A 20 0.03 -1.03 11.27
CA VAL A 20 0.22 0.41 10.98
C VAL A 20 -1.09 1.04 10.52
N SER A 21 -1.82 0.36 9.65
CA SER A 21 -3.15 0.78 9.20
C SER A 21 -4.14 0.92 10.37
N CYS A 22 -4.15 -0.04 11.31
CA CYS A 22 -5.00 0.02 12.51
C CYS A 22 -4.66 1.23 13.42
N VAL A 23 -3.38 1.61 13.50
CA VAL A 23 -2.94 2.82 14.23
C VAL A 23 -3.33 4.09 13.47
N SER A 24 -3.10 4.16 12.17
CA SER A 24 -3.48 5.32 11.34
C SER A 24 -4.97 5.59 11.42
N ALA A 25 -5.79 4.55 11.31
CA ALA A 25 -7.25 4.66 11.41
C ALA A 25 -7.71 5.17 12.79
N ARG A 26 -7.04 4.77 13.88
CA ARG A 26 -7.34 5.28 15.22
C ARG A 26 -7.19 6.80 15.27
N HIS A 27 -6.15 7.36 14.66
CA HIS A 27 -5.94 8.81 14.62
C HIS A 27 -7.00 9.53 13.80
N VAL A 28 -7.41 8.96 12.66
CA VAL A 28 -8.47 9.52 11.83
C VAL A 28 -9.80 9.50 12.57
N LEU A 29 -10.15 8.39 13.22
CA LEU A 29 -11.38 8.29 14.01
C LEU A 29 -11.41 9.34 15.14
N ALA A 30 -10.31 9.51 15.85
CA ALA A 30 -10.22 10.48 16.94
C ALA A 30 -10.29 11.96 16.47
N ALA A 31 -9.88 12.23 15.23
CA ALA A 31 -9.89 13.57 14.64
C ALA A 31 -11.17 13.91 13.88
N ALA A 32 -12.00 12.92 13.56
CA ALA A 32 -13.24 13.14 12.83
C ALA A 32 -14.25 13.95 13.65
N ASP A 33 -14.77 15.03 13.06
CA ASP A 33 -15.76 15.88 13.69
C ASP A 33 -17.12 15.15 13.75
N ALA A 34 -17.57 14.80 14.95
CA ALA A 34 -18.80 14.08 15.21
C ALA A 34 -20.08 14.87 14.86
N ASP A 35 -20.00 16.20 14.75
CA ASP A 35 -21.13 17.02 14.33
C ASP A 35 -21.33 16.98 12.82
N THR A 36 -20.25 16.79 12.08
CA THR A 36 -20.22 16.73 10.61
C THR A 36 -20.36 15.31 10.08
N TYR A 37 -19.71 14.33 10.73
CA TYR A 37 -19.60 12.96 10.24
C TYR A 37 -20.22 11.92 11.17
N GLU A 38 -20.91 10.96 10.54
CA GLU A 38 -21.23 9.66 11.14
C GLU A 38 -20.13 8.70 10.70
N VAL A 39 -19.17 8.42 11.58
CA VAL A 39 -18.03 7.56 11.27
C VAL A 39 -18.41 6.09 11.36
N VAL A 40 -18.13 5.33 10.31
CA VAL A 40 -18.36 3.88 10.22
C VAL A 40 -17.02 3.18 10.04
N PRO A 41 -16.41 2.63 11.09
CA PRO A 41 -15.15 1.92 10.99
C PRO A 41 -15.37 0.52 10.41
N VAL A 42 -14.67 0.21 9.32
CA VAL A 42 -14.71 -1.09 8.65
C VAL A 42 -13.30 -1.65 8.59
N GLY A 43 -13.10 -2.78 9.26
CA GLY A 43 -11.83 -3.48 9.31
C GLY A 43 -11.71 -4.51 8.20
N ILE A 44 -10.52 -4.64 7.63
CA ILE A 44 -10.15 -5.74 6.74
C ILE A 44 -9.17 -6.63 7.49
N ALA A 45 -9.56 -7.86 7.79
CA ALA A 45 -8.73 -8.82 8.50
C ALA A 45 -7.52 -9.26 7.63
N ARG A 46 -6.53 -9.90 8.26
CA ARG A 46 -5.32 -10.39 7.54
C ARG A 46 -5.62 -11.47 6.49
N ASP A 47 -6.75 -12.15 6.60
CA ASP A 47 -7.24 -13.09 5.59
C ASP A 47 -8.05 -12.43 4.47
N GLY A 48 -8.28 -11.12 4.55
CA GLY A 48 -8.99 -10.32 3.57
C GLY A 48 -10.49 -10.19 3.80
N ARG A 49 -11.03 -10.76 4.87
CA ARG A 49 -12.45 -10.59 5.22
C ARG A 49 -12.72 -9.17 5.71
N TRP A 50 -13.81 -8.59 5.22
CA TRP A 50 -14.28 -7.28 5.63
C TRP A 50 -15.26 -7.43 6.80
N MET A 51 -15.12 -6.55 7.79
CA MET A 51 -15.86 -6.63 9.04
C MET A 51 -16.28 -5.25 9.51
N LEU A 52 -17.48 -5.10 10.01
CA LEU A 52 -17.91 -3.90 10.73
C LEU A 52 -17.21 -3.91 12.10
N ALA A 53 -16.32 -2.95 12.33
CA ALA A 53 -15.53 -2.87 13.57
C ALA A 53 -16.33 -2.24 14.71
N GLU A 54 -17.38 -2.95 15.18
CA GLU A 54 -18.32 -2.46 16.20
C GLU A 54 -17.64 -2.04 17.50
N SER A 55 -16.63 -2.78 17.94
CA SER A 55 -15.86 -2.44 19.15
C SER A 55 -15.10 -1.11 18.99
N SER A 56 -14.60 -0.82 17.78
CA SER A 56 -13.95 0.45 17.47
C SER A 56 -14.96 1.60 17.39
N ALA A 57 -16.16 1.34 16.86
CA ALA A 57 -17.26 2.32 16.87
C ALA A 57 -17.73 2.64 18.30
N ALA A 58 -17.89 1.65 19.15
CA ALA A 58 -18.26 1.84 20.55
C ALA A 58 -17.19 2.63 21.32
N ALA A 59 -15.90 2.26 21.14
CA ALA A 59 -14.78 2.96 21.76
C ALA A 59 -14.63 4.42 21.27
N LEU A 60 -15.00 4.73 20.02
CA LEU A 60 -15.08 6.09 19.55
C LEU A 60 -16.20 6.87 20.27
N ALA A 61 -17.36 6.26 20.43
CA ALA A 61 -18.53 6.90 21.04
C ALA A 61 -18.36 7.21 22.53
N ASP A 62 -17.65 6.34 23.27
CA ASP A 62 -17.39 6.51 24.71
C ASP A 62 -16.03 7.14 25.04
N GLY A 63 -15.21 7.48 24.01
CA GLY A 63 -13.91 8.12 24.18
C GLY A 63 -12.79 7.17 24.65
N SER A 64 -12.99 5.85 24.61
CA SER A 64 -12.05 4.83 25.10
C SER A 64 -11.16 4.21 24.01
N LEU A 65 -10.93 4.93 22.89
CA LEU A 65 -10.06 4.45 21.82
C LEU A 65 -8.67 4.06 22.34
N GLY A 66 -8.32 2.78 22.18
CA GLY A 66 -6.99 2.25 22.50
C GLY A 66 -5.91 2.78 21.54
N ASP A 67 -4.69 2.28 21.68
CA ASP A 67 -3.55 2.69 20.83
C ASP A 67 -3.71 2.30 19.36
N ARG A 68 -4.46 1.28 19.08
CA ARG A 68 -4.83 0.81 17.73
C ARG A 68 -6.27 0.29 17.69
N LEU A 69 -6.89 0.35 16.50
CA LEU A 69 -8.22 -0.20 16.31
C LEU A 69 -8.19 -1.73 16.16
N ASN A 70 -9.28 -2.36 16.60
CA ASN A 70 -9.55 -3.77 16.34
C ASN A 70 -10.35 -3.89 15.04
N PRO A 71 -9.84 -4.59 13.99
CA PRO A 71 -10.53 -4.73 12.71
C PRO A 71 -11.65 -5.80 12.75
N ASN A 72 -11.85 -6.52 13.86
CA ASN A 72 -12.79 -7.63 13.93
C ASN A 72 -14.21 -7.16 14.25
N GLY A 73 -15.19 -7.96 13.80
CA GLY A 73 -16.61 -7.75 14.01
C GLY A 73 -17.47 -8.63 13.12
N PRO A 74 -18.76 -8.34 12.99
CA PRO A 74 -19.63 -9.00 12.01
C PRO A 74 -19.14 -8.83 10.58
N ALA A 75 -19.39 -9.84 9.74
CA ALA A 75 -19.07 -9.77 8.30
C ALA A 75 -19.74 -8.56 7.65
N TRP A 76 -18.98 -7.85 6.83
CA TRP A 76 -19.43 -6.67 6.12
C TRP A 76 -19.12 -6.82 4.62
N ASP A 77 -20.15 -7.06 3.81
CA ASP A 77 -20.00 -7.18 2.36
C ASP A 77 -19.90 -5.77 1.75
N PRO A 78 -18.75 -5.38 1.13
CA PRO A 78 -18.53 -4.01 0.72
C PRO A 78 -19.55 -3.52 -0.33
N LEU A 79 -19.81 -4.26 -1.39
CA LEU A 79 -20.62 -3.77 -2.50
C LEU A 79 -22.08 -3.51 -2.11
N PRO A 80 -22.84 -4.46 -1.55
CA PRO A 80 -24.22 -4.18 -1.14
C PRO A 80 -24.29 -3.15 -0.02
N ARG A 81 -23.36 -3.16 0.94
CA ARG A 81 -23.39 -2.19 2.05
C ARG A 81 -23.09 -0.77 1.62
N LEU A 82 -22.12 -0.58 0.74
CA LEU A 82 -21.84 0.76 0.18
C LEU A 82 -23.02 1.26 -0.67
N ALA A 83 -23.63 0.39 -1.47
CA ALA A 83 -24.82 0.74 -2.25
C ALA A 83 -26.01 1.14 -1.36
N GLU A 84 -26.30 0.37 -0.29
CA GLU A 84 -27.33 0.71 0.71
C GLU A 84 -27.06 2.07 1.37
N MET A 85 -25.82 2.33 1.75
CA MET A 85 -25.41 3.58 2.39
C MET A 85 -25.52 4.77 1.42
N SER A 86 -25.09 4.60 0.17
CA SER A 86 -25.19 5.63 -0.87
C SER A 86 -26.66 5.98 -1.18
N ALA A 87 -27.54 4.99 -1.27
CA ALA A 87 -28.98 5.20 -1.46
C ALA A 87 -29.66 5.91 -0.28
N ALA A 88 -29.14 5.74 0.94
CA ALA A 88 -29.67 6.34 2.15
C ALA A 88 -29.20 7.79 2.40
N GLY A 89 -28.16 8.26 1.68
CA GLY A 89 -27.63 9.61 1.82
C GLY A 89 -26.16 9.75 1.50
N PRO A 90 -25.56 10.93 1.72
CA PRO A 90 -24.15 11.17 1.39
C PRO A 90 -23.21 10.24 2.15
N VAL A 91 -22.36 9.53 1.42
CA VAL A 91 -21.30 8.65 1.94
C VAL A 91 -19.99 8.96 1.24
N ALA A 92 -18.88 8.84 1.97
CA ALA A 92 -17.53 8.84 1.41
C ALA A 92 -16.69 7.78 2.13
N VAL A 93 -15.76 7.17 1.42
CA VAL A 93 -14.82 6.20 1.97
C VAL A 93 -13.47 6.88 2.21
N PHE A 94 -12.89 6.65 3.39
CA PHE A 94 -11.52 7.04 3.69
C PHE A 94 -10.66 5.78 3.83
N PRO A 95 -9.98 5.36 2.75
CA PRO A 95 -9.12 4.19 2.78
C PRO A 95 -7.82 4.50 3.52
N LEU A 96 -7.53 3.70 4.54
CA LEU A 96 -6.28 3.72 5.31
C LEU A 96 -5.59 2.36 5.28
N VAL A 97 -5.90 1.56 4.26
CA VAL A 97 -5.23 0.29 3.99
C VAL A 97 -3.91 0.57 3.31
N HIS A 98 -2.81 0.19 3.95
CA HIS A 98 -1.45 0.42 3.43
C HIS A 98 -0.95 -0.76 2.60
N GLY A 99 -0.05 -0.47 1.65
CA GLY A 99 0.60 -1.45 0.79
C GLY A 99 -0.32 -2.08 -0.27
N PRO A 100 0.02 -3.28 -0.76
CA PRO A 100 -0.73 -3.98 -1.79
C PRO A 100 -2.20 -4.17 -1.43
N LEU A 101 -3.07 -4.09 -2.42
CA LEU A 101 -4.54 -4.08 -2.36
C LEU A 101 -5.16 -2.83 -1.74
N GLY A 102 -4.39 -1.94 -1.12
CA GLY A 102 -4.85 -0.68 -0.53
C GLY A 102 -4.38 0.56 -1.30
N GLU A 103 -3.13 0.54 -1.77
CA GLU A 103 -2.47 1.69 -2.41
C GLU A 103 -2.16 1.47 -3.89
N ASP A 104 -2.43 0.29 -4.45
CA ASP A 104 -2.10 -0.15 -5.81
C ASP A 104 -3.22 0.06 -6.85
N GLY A 105 -4.29 0.75 -6.48
CA GLY A 105 -5.45 0.96 -7.35
C GLY A 105 -6.54 -0.11 -7.23
N THR A 106 -6.29 -1.24 -6.58
CA THR A 106 -7.25 -2.35 -6.45
C THR A 106 -8.47 -1.93 -5.61
N LEU A 107 -8.24 -1.37 -4.42
CA LEU A 107 -9.31 -0.85 -3.57
C LEU A 107 -10.05 0.31 -4.24
N GLN A 108 -9.31 1.21 -4.87
CA GLN A 108 -9.87 2.33 -5.62
C GLN A 108 -10.78 1.84 -6.74
N GLY A 109 -10.38 0.80 -7.49
CA GLY A 109 -11.20 0.19 -8.53
C GLY A 109 -12.50 -0.40 -8.01
N LEU A 110 -12.50 -1.04 -6.84
CA LEU A 110 -13.71 -1.51 -6.17
C LEU A 110 -14.64 -0.34 -5.84
N LEU A 111 -14.11 0.76 -5.32
CA LEU A 111 -14.90 1.93 -4.94
C LEU A 111 -15.45 2.69 -6.15
N GLU A 112 -14.68 2.77 -7.25
CA GLU A 112 -15.18 3.30 -8.54
C GLU A 112 -16.34 2.47 -9.08
N MET A 113 -16.23 1.13 -9.06
CA MET A 113 -17.31 0.25 -9.52
C MET A 113 -18.53 0.30 -8.60
N ALA A 114 -18.36 0.65 -7.33
CA ALA A 114 -19.45 0.86 -6.39
C ALA A 114 -20.10 2.26 -6.50
N ASP A 115 -19.56 3.14 -7.35
CA ASP A 115 -19.97 4.54 -7.49
C ASP A 115 -19.98 5.30 -6.15
N VAL A 116 -18.93 5.11 -5.34
CA VAL A 116 -18.81 5.73 -4.02
C VAL A 116 -17.57 6.63 -3.97
N PRO A 117 -17.70 7.90 -3.62
CA PRO A 117 -16.60 8.82 -3.43
C PRO A 117 -15.61 8.32 -2.37
N TYR A 118 -14.32 8.54 -2.60
CA TYR A 118 -13.27 8.18 -1.64
C TYR A 118 -12.17 9.24 -1.57
N VAL A 119 -11.43 9.22 -0.49
CA VAL A 119 -10.29 10.11 -0.24
C VAL A 119 -9.02 9.46 -0.81
N GLY A 120 -8.25 10.22 -1.59
CA GLY A 120 -6.97 9.79 -2.14
C GLY A 120 -6.89 9.84 -3.66
N SER A 121 -5.82 9.24 -4.19
CA SER A 121 -5.60 9.14 -5.63
C SER A 121 -6.54 8.12 -6.26
N GLY A 122 -6.90 8.34 -7.52
CA GLY A 122 -7.69 7.37 -8.31
C GLY A 122 -6.89 6.13 -8.71
N VAL A 123 -7.54 5.20 -9.41
CA VAL A 123 -6.98 3.89 -9.80
C VAL A 123 -5.62 4.02 -10.48
N LEU A 124 -5.52 4.82 -11.54
CA LEU A 124 -4.28 4.96 -12.30
C LEU A 124 -3.16 5.60 -11.47
N GLY A 125 -3.47 6.66 -10.72
CA GLY A 125 -2.48 7.35 -9.89
C GLY A 125 -1.94 6.45 -8.78
N SER A 126 -2.79 5.65 -8.14
CA SER A 126 -2.41 4.69 -7.11
C SER A 126 -1.54 3.58 -7.69
N ALA A 127 -1.94 2.95 -8.80
CA ALA A 127 -1.20 1.88 -9.45
C ALA A 127 0.20 2.35 -9.88
N LEU A 128 0.30 3.51 -10.54
CA LEU A 128 1.58 4.06 -11.00
C LEU A 128 2.50 4.47 -9.86
N ALA A 129 1.95 5.02 -8.77
CA ALA A 129 2.75 5.44 -7.62
C ALA A 129 3.25 4.26 -6.78
N MET A 130 2.51 3.15 -6.75
CA MET A 130 2.89 1.94 -6.03
C MET A 130 4.04 1.21 -6.72
N ASP A 131 4.02 1.13 -8.05
CA ASP A 131 5.07 0.49 -8.84
C ASP A 131 6.28 1.43 -9.00
N LYS A 132 7.41 1.09 -8.36
CA LYS A 132 8.62 1.92 -8.37
C LYS A 132 9.21 2.11 -9.76
N LEU A 133 9.10 1.11 -10.65
CA LEU A 133 9.62 1.22 -12.01
C LEU A 133 8.76 2.17 -12.82
N ALA A 134 7.45 1.98 -12.83
CA ALA A 134 6.51 2.86 -13.51
C ALA A 134 6.62 4.30 -13.01
N ALA A 135 6.67 4.49 -11.67
CA ALA A 135 6.85 5.82 -11.08
C ALA A 135 8.16 6.49 -11.52
N LYS A 136 9.27 5.73 -11.53
CA LYS A 136 10.59 6.23 -11.96
C LYS A 136 10.62 6.56 -13.45
N GLU A 137 10.02 5.75 -14.30
CA GLU A 137 9.94 6.01 -15.74
C GLU A 137 9.14 7.28 -16.04
N ILE A 138 8.01 7.47 -15.37
CA ILE A 138 7.21 8.69 -15.50
C ILE A 138 7.97 9.91 -14.98
N ALA A 139 8.63 9.80 -13.82
CA ALA A 139 9.45 10.86 -13.26
C ALA A 139 10.59 11.25 -14.22
N ALA A 140 11.27 10.27 -14.82
CA ALA A 140 12.32 10.50 -15.82
C ALA A 140 11.76 11.19 -17.06
N HIS A 141 10.61 10.77 -17.57
CA HIS A 141 9.95 11.39 -18.73
C HIS A 141 9.64 12.87 -18.49
N HIS A 142 9.27 13.23 -17.26
CA HIS A 142 8.99 14.62 -16.88
C HIS A 142 10.21 15.40 -16.36
N GLY A 143 11.41 14.83 -16.44
CA GLY A 143 12.65 15.48 -16.02
C GLY A 143 12.77 15.71 -14.52
N LEU A 144 12.04 14.93 -13.70
CA LEU A 144 12.14 15.02 -12.25
C LEU A 144 13.46 14.37 -11.77
N PRO A 145 14.23 15.06 -10.92
CA PRO A 145 15.46 14.50 -10.36
C PRO A 145 15.18 13.24 -9.55
N GLN A 146 15.99 12.19 -9.77
CA GLN A 146 15.88 10.93 -9.02
C GLN A 146 17.23 10.18 -9.05
N ALA A 147 17.41 9.25 -8.12
CA ALA A 147 18.54 8.35 -8.11
C ALA A 147 18.60 7.52 -9.40
N ARG A 148 19.81 7.29 -9.93
CA ARG A 148 20.01 6.40 -11.09
C ARG A 148 19.58 4.99 -10.71
N TYR A 149 18.97 4.27 -11.63
CA TYR A 149 18.42 2.95 -11.37
C TYR A 149 18.43 2.06 -12.61
N ARG A 150 18.27 0.77 -12.36
CA ARG A 150 17.94 -0.25 -13.35
C ARG A 150 16.81 -1.13 -12.84
N GLY A 151 15.88 -1.48 -13.73
CA GLY A 151 14.80 -2.41 -13.46
C GLY A 151 15.03 -3.73 -14.16
N PHE A 152 14.69 -4.82 -13.49
CA PHE A 152 14.86 -6.17 -14.03
C PHE A 152 13.68 -7.05 -13.66
N HIS A 153 13.28 -7.92 -14.57
CA HIS A 153 12.46 -9.05 -14.21
C HIS A 153 13.33 -10.11 -13.50
N ALA A 154 12.82 -10.70 -12.44
CA ALA A 154 13.57 -11.66 -11.61
C ALA A 154 14.23 -12.80 -12.41
N ASP A 155 13.55 -13.30 -13.45
CA ASP A 155 14.09 -14.35 -14.33
C ASP A 155 15.38 -13.97 -15.06
N GLN A 156 15.64 -12.67 -15.19
CA GLN A 156 16.87 -12.17 -15.85
C GLN A 156 18.08 -12.19 -14.94
N LEU A 157 17.88 -12.25 -13.62
CA LEU A 157 18.93 -12.04 -12.64
C LEU A 157 19.02 -13.12 -11.57
N VAL A 158 18.00 -13.93 -11.34
CA VAL A 158 17.97 -14.94 -10.28
C VAL A 158 18.30 -16.32 -10.84
N GLY A 159 19.28 -17.00 -10.23
CA GLY A 159 19.59 -18.41 -10.54
C GLY A 159 20.76 -18.65 -11.50
N GLY A 160 21.51 -17.62 -11.87
CA GLY A 160 22.64 -17.75 -12.78
C GLY A 160 24.02 -17.63 -12.10
N GLY A 161 24.59 -18.72 -11.59
CA GLY A 161 26.02 -18.76 -11.22
C GLY A 161 26.96 -18.80 -12.44
N SER A 162 26.53 -18.30 -13.61
CA SER A 162 27.33 -18.25 -14.82
C SER A 162 28.28 -17.04 -14.82
N GLU A 163 29.33 -17.09 -15.64
CA GLU A 163 30.23 -15.94 -15.86
C GLU A 163 29.44 -14.72 -16.37
N ASP A 164 28.42 -14.94 -17.20
CA ASP A 164 27.52 -13.87 -17.71
C ASP A 164 26.74 -13.19 -16.59
N HIS A 165 26.19 -13.94 -15.63
CA HIS A 165 25.49 -13.39 -14.47
C HIS A 165 26.40 -12.48 -13.64
N ARG A 166 27.61 -12.98 -13.32
CA ARG A 166 28.59 -12.19 -12.57
C ARG A 166 28.97 -10.89 -13.30
N ALA A 167 29.17 -10.95 -14.61
CA ALA A 167 29.47 -9.77 -15.43
C ALA A 167 28.36 -8.73 -15.39
N ILE A 168 27.08 -9.14 -15.38
CA ILE A 168 25.93 -8.25 -15.21
C ILE A 168 26.01 -7.55 -13.85
N LEU A 169 26.25 -8.27 -12.76
CA LEU A 169 26.34 -7.70 -11.41
C LEU A 169 27.51 -6.70 -11.28
N GLU A 170 28.67 -7.04 -11.82
CA GLU A 170 29.85 -6.14 -11.87
C GLU A 170 29.54 -4.86 -12.69
N SER A 171 28.83 -4.99 -13.81
CA SER A 171 28.39 -3.86 -14.63
C SER A 171 27.43 -2.95 -13.87
N LEU A 172 26.48 -3.50 -13.11
CA LEU A 172 25.54 -2.73 -12.30
C LEU A 172 26.25 -1.88 -11.24
N LEU A 173 27.20 -2.48 -10.50
CA LEU A 173 28.00 -1.74 -9.51
C LEU A 173 28.90 -0.69 -10.16
N SER A 174 29.46 -0.98 -11.34
CA SER A 174 30.25 0.00 -12.09
C SER A 174 29.41 1.18 -12.56
N GLU A 175 28.17 0.94 -12.98
CA GLU A 175 27.28 1.97 -13.52
C GLU A 175 26.62 2.80 -12.41
N LEU A 176 26.04 2.14 -11.40
CA LEU A 176 25.23 2.82 -10.38
C LEU A 176 26.05 3.29 -9.17
N GLY A 177 27.27 2.78 -9.01
CA GLY A 177 28.19 3.14 -7.94
C GLY A 177 28.55 1.96 -7.04
N PRO A 178 29.51 2.16 -6.12
CA PRO A 178 30.07 1.09 -5.30
C PRO A 178 29.08 0.60 -4.23
N ARG A 179 27.99 1.30 -4.02
CA ARG A 179 26.90 0.94 -3.11
C ARG A 179 25.56 1.19 -3.78
N VAL A 180 24.69 0.20 -3.72
CA VAL A 180 23.36 0.25 -4.30
C VAL A 180 22.32 -0.23 -3.30
N PHE A 181 21.03 0.12 -3.54
CA PHE A 181 19.89 -0.49 -2.89
C PHE A 181 19.09 -1.33 -3.87
N VAL A 182 18.77 -2.55 -3.45
CA VAL A 182 17.90 -3.46 -4.19
C VAL A 182 16.53 -3.46 -3.53
N LYS A 183 15.47 -3.39 -4.33
CA LYS A 183 14.09 -3.23 -3.85
C LYS A 183 13.12 -4.02 -4.71
N PRO A 184 12.08 -4.65 -4.15
CA PRO A 184 10.90 -5.08 -4.92
C PRO A 184 10.18 -3.87 -5.53
N ALA A 185 9.62 -3.99 -6.74
CA ALA A 185 8.95 -2.88 -7.41
C ALA A 185 7.65 -2.48 -6.69
N ASN A 186 6.84 -3.44 -6.26
CA ASN A 186 5.47 -3.22 -5.78
C ASN A 186 5.26 -3.43 -4.27
N LEU A 187 6.24 -3.08 -3.43
CA LEU A 187 6.10 -3.14 -1.97
C LEU A 187 6.43 -1.82 -1.30
N GLY A 188 5.79 -1.58 -0.14
CA GLY A 188 6.02 -0.44 0.73
C GLY A 188 6.89 -0.77 1.95
N SER A 189 6.99 0.18 2.89
CA SER A 189 7.60 0.04 4.24
C SER A 189 8.99 -0.61 4.27
N SER A 190 9.78 -0.46 3.21
CA SER A 190 11.11 -1.06 3.07
C SER A 190 11.15 -2.59 3.16
N VAL A 191 10.02 -3.27 2.97
CA VAL A 191 9.99 -4.74 2.91
C VAL A 191 10.78 -5.20 1.68
N GLY A 192 11.71 -6.15 1.88
CA GLY A 192 12.55 -6.67 0.80
C GLY A 192 13.65 -5.71 0.30
N VAL A 193 13.84 -4.55 0.94
CA VAL A 193 14.91 -3.61 0.59
C VAL A 193 16.19 -4.00 1.26
N ALA A 194 17.29 -4.14 0.50
CA ALA A 194 18.60 -4.44 1.01
C ALA A 194 19.70 -3.60 0.33
N PRO A 195 20.72 -3.13 1.09
CA PRO A 195 21.91 -2.54 0.50
C PRO A 195 22.84 -3.62 -0.04
N ALA A 196 23.63 -3.26 -1.05
CA ALA A 196 24.71 -4.09 -1.56
C ALA A 196 25.91 -3.21 -1.95
N ASP A 197 27.14 -3.68 -1.65
CA ASP A 197 28.39 -2.97 -1.89
C ASP A 197 29.45 -3.87 -2.58
N ASP A 198 29.09 -5.10 -2.89
CA ASP A 198 29.85 -6.04 -3.71
C ASP A 198 28.94 -7.01 -4.48
N VAL A 199 29.53 -7.80 -5.37
CA VAL A 199 28.80 -8.76 -6.22
C VAL A 199 28.04 -9.81 -5.39
N THR A 200 28.61 -10.25 -4.29
CA THR A 200 28.03 -11.30 -3.43
C THR A 200 26.79 -10.78 -2.69
N SER A 201 26.89 -9.59 -2.09
CA SER A 201 25.77 -8.92 -1.42
C SER A 201 24.69 -8.48 -2.41
N LEU A 202 25.07 -8.09 -3.63
CA LEU A 202 24.13 -7.74 -4.69
C LEU A 202 23.31 -8.95 -5.16
N ASP A 203 23.96 -10.08 -5.39
CA ASP A 203 23.28 -11.33 -5.76
C ASP A 203 22.30 -11.79 -4.68
N ALA A 204 22.72 -11.77 -3.42
CA ALA A 204 21.85 -12.09 -2.30
C ALA A 204 20.65 -11.12 -2.15
N ALA A 205 20.90 -9.83 -2.36
CA ALA A 205 19.84 -8.80 -2.29
C ALA A 205 18.82 -8.95 -3.43
N LEU A 206 19.27 -9.27 -4.65
CA LEU A 206 18.42 -9.55 -5.80
C LEU A 206 17.53 -10.78 -5.54
N ALA A 207 18.11 -11.88 -5.07
CA ALA A 207 17.34 -13.08 -4.71
C ALA A 207 16.33 -12.80 -3.59
N GLY A 208 16.71 -11.97 -2.60
CA GLY A 208 15.84 -11.52 -1.53
C GLY A 208 14.65 -10.69 -2.05
N ALA A 209 14.88 -9.68 -2.87
CA ALA A 209 13.85 -8.85 -3.46
C ALA A 209 12.93 -9.65 -4.39
N ALA A 210 13.49 -10.54 -5.21
CA ALA A 210 12.76 -11.42 -6.13
C ALA A 210 11.82 -12.42 -5.42
N SER A 211 12.05 -12.70 -4.13
CA SER A 211 11.13 -13.54 -3.35
C SER A 211 9.80 -12.83 -3.02
N TYR A 212 9.74 -11.52 -3.19
CA TYR A 212 8.56 -10.70 -2.92
C TYR A 212 7.84 -10.22 -4.18
N ASP A 213 8.59 -10.00 -5.29
CA ASP A 213 8.06 -9.41 -6.50
C ASP A 213 8.81 -9.95 -7.72
N GLU A 214 8.13 -10.11 -8.83
CA GLU A 214 8.74 -10.51 -10.11
C GLU A 214 9.59 -9.39 -10.73
N TRP A 215 9.39 -8.13 -10.32
CA TRP A 215 10.18 -6.98 -10.74
C TRP A 215 11.03 -6.43 -9.60
N VAL A 216 12.29 -6.17 -9.91
CA VAL A 216 13.27 -5.70 -8.96
C VAL A 216 13.92 -4.42 -9.46
N VAL A 217 14.11 -3.46 -8.56
CA VAL A 217 14.80 -2.20 -8.81
C VAL A 217 16.16 -2.22 -8.12
N VAL A 218 17.21 -1.90 -8.85
CA VAL A 218 18.56 -1.61 -8.32
C VAL A 218 18.80 -0.12 -8.50
N GLU A 219 19.07 0.61 -7.44
CA GLU A 219 19.34 2.05 -7.53
C GLU A 219 20.60 2.46 -6.74
N GLU A 220 21.23 3.55 -7.16
CA GLU A 220 22.37 4.15 -6.44
C GLU A 220 21.99 4.57 -5.02
N ALA A 221 22.95 4.49 -4.08
CA ALA A 221 22.75 4.80 -2.67
C ALA A 221 22.89 6.30 -2.36
#